data_4786592a75f6c754c61891d219b62a01
#
_entry.id   4786592a75f6c754c61891d219b62a01
#
_cell.length_a   1.000
_cell.length_b   1.000
_cell.length_c   1.000
_cell.angle_alpha   90.00
_cell.angle_beta   90.00
_cell.angle_gamma   90.00
#
_symmetry.space_group_name_H-M   'P 1'
#
loop_
_entity.id
_entity.type
_entity.pdbx_description
1 polymer ?
#
loop_
_entity_poly.entity_id
_entity_poly.type
_entity_poly.pdbx_seq_one_letter_code
_entity_poly.pdbx_strand_id
1 'polypeptide(L)'
;MMMHHHTATNGSIGKSLMVLRELLSEPRALRLSELCGRTGLARSTTYRIIRELIAGGVVSRSTKGYEVVLDIGPGPAAGPQSSSLRRLAPYTGDVLLHTGLTSSLAVLNGEEVVYLHRVHGHRCSWEEIDESGRTPAIRSASGRLLMAYSAEAARRALAAYSRSSMEWATLDRELAQIRRNGFAQYNRSESGTVCLSVLVPLAGARIALSARGQRTQVDVNRTLHWLKQIAGAASRELGQTA
;
A
#
# COMPACT_ATOMS: atom_id res chain seq x y z
N MET A 1 -38.59 -10.88 -14.05
CA MET A 1 -37.76 -11.80 -14.82
C MET A 1 -36.94 -10.94 -15.77
N MET A 2 -35.82 -10.36 -15.27
CA MET A 2 -34.94 -9.49 -16.05
C MET A 2 -33.75 -10.31 -16.52
N MET A 3 -33.72 -10.61 -17.83
CA MET A 3 -32.59 -11.22 -18.52
C MET A 3 -31.47 -10.17 -18.65
N HIS A 4 -30.39 -10.32 -17.88
CA HIS A 4 -29.18 -9.58 -18.14
C HIS A 4 -28.48 -10.21 -19.37
N HIS A 5 -28.50 -9.50 -20.49
CA HIS A 5 -27.69 -9.80 -21.67
C HIS A 5 -26.20 -9.69 -21.29
N HIS A 6 -25.53 -10.83 -21.16
CA HIS A 6 -24.07 -10.91 -21.09
C HIS A 6 -23.51 -10.71 -22.48
N THR A 7 -23.02 -9.55 -22.78
CA THR A 7 -22.08 -9.35 -23.90
C THR A 7 -20.81 -10.16 -23.59
N ALA A 8 -20.67 -11.28 -24.25
CA ALA A 8 -19.50 -12.16 -24.15
C ALA A 8 -18.29 -11.39 -24.68
N THR A 9 -17.44 -10.87 -23.79
CA THR A 9 -16.13 -10.33 -24.13
C THR A 9 -15.20 -11.51 -24.49
N ASN A 10 -15.14 -11.84 -25.79
CA ASN A 10 -14.35 -12.97 -26.33
C ASN A 10 -12.82 -12.76 -26.27
N GLY A 11 -12.36 -11.61 -25.80
CA GLY A 11 -10.94 -11.28 -25.68
C GLY A 11 -10.26 -11.91 -24.46
N SER A 12 -8.93 -11.95 -24.45
CA SER A 12 -8.11 -12.46 -23.34
C SER A 12 -8.46 -11.75 -22.02
N ILE A 13 -8.59 -10.43 -22.05
CA ILE A 13 -8.97 -9.61 -20.87
C ILE A 13 -10.35 -9.99 -20.35
N GLY A 14 -11.34 -10.17 -21.22
CA GLY A 14 -12.68 -10.56 -20.82
C GLY A 14 -12.73 -11.91 -20.12
N LYS A 15 -11.96 -12.88 -20.61
CA LYS A 15 -11.83 -14.20 -19.98
C LYS A 15 -11.15 -14.11 -18.62
N SER A 16 -10.14 -13.25 -18.47
CA SER A 16 -9.47 -13.02 -17.17
C SER A 16 -10.42 -12.39 -16.17
N LEU A 17 -11.23 -11.40 -16.58
CA LEU A 17 -12.24 -10.79 -15.74
C LEU A 17 -13.36 -11.78 -15.34
N MET A 18 -13.73 -12.71 -16.20
CA MET A 18 -14.69 -13.79 -15.85
C MET A 18 -14.13 -14.67 -14.75
N VAL A 19 -12.90 -15.15 -14.86
CA VAL A 19 -12.24 -15.98 -13.84
C VAL A 19 -12.13 -15.22 -12.52
N LEU A 20 -11.72 -13.96 -12.56
CA LEU A 20 -11.58 -13.13 -11.38
C LEU A 20 -12.93 -12.89 -10.68
N ARG A 21 -14.00 -12.66 -11.45
CA ARG A 21 -15.34 -12.47 -10.90
C ARG A 21 -15.87 -13.71 -10.19
N GLU A 22 -15.62 -14.90 -10.73
CA GLU A 22 -16.01 -16.15 -10.06
C GLU A 22 -15.23 -16.36 -8.76
N LEU A 23 -13.94 -16.06 -8.76
CA LEU A 23 -13.14 -16.10 -7.53
C LEU A 23 -13.61 -15.07 -6.47
N LEU A 24 -14.04 -13.87 -6.89
CA LEU A 24 -14.54 -12.83 -6.00
C LEU A 24 -15.95 -13.11 -5.45
N SER A 25 -16.76 -13.89 -6.18
CA SER A 25 -18.12 -14.22 -5.77
C SER A 25 -18.18 -15.26 -4.65
N GLU A 26 -17.07 -15.94 -4.37
CA GLU A 26 -17.01 -17.00 -3.35
C GLU A 26 -16.04 -16.61 -2.23
N PRO A 27 -16.44 -16.77 -0.96
CA PRO A 27 -15.57 -16.46 0.18
C PRO A 27 -14.52 -17.55 0.45
N ARG A 28 -14.54 -18.65 -0.32
CA ARG A 28 -13.62 -19.78 -0.18
C ARG A 28 -12.76 -19.98 -1.41
N ALA A 29 -11.62 -20.64 -1.25
CA ALA A 29 -10.78 -21.05 -2.38
C ALA A 29 -11.55 -21.99 -3.35
N LEU A 30 -11.45 -21.73 -4.66
CA LEU A 30 -12.06 -22.54 -5.71
C LEU A 30 -11.00 -23.43 -6.39
N ARG A 31 -11.37 -24.67 -6.67
CA ARG A 31 -10.52 -25.58 -7.45
C ARG A 31 -10.57 -25.23 -8.92
N LEU A 32 -9.54 -25.61 -9.69
CA LEU A 32 -9.48 -25.36 -11.12
C LEU A 32 -10.71 -25.94 -11.86
N SER A 33 -11.17 -27.14 -11.46
CA SER A 33 -12.37 -27.77 -12.04
C SER A 33 -13.65 -26.96 -11.80
N GLU A 34 -13.79 -26.38 -10.61
CA GLU A 34 -14.95 -25.54 -10.26
C GLU A 34 -14.94 -24.25 -11.09
N LEU A 35 -13.77 -23.62 -11.27
CA LEU A 35 -13.62 -22.43 -12.11
C LEU A 35 -13.93 -22.75 -13.59
N CYS A 36 -13.48 -23.89 -14.10
CA CYS A 36 -13.82 -24.31 -15.47
C CYS A 36 -15.34 -24.50 -15.63
N GLY A 37 -15.99 -25.16 -14.66
CA GLY A 37 -17.45 -25.38 -14.70
C GLY A 37 -18.26 -24.08 -14.65
N ARG A 38 -17.82 -23.11 -13.82
CA ARG A 38 -18.52 -21.83 -13.64
C ARG A 38 -18.30 -20.86 -14.81
N THR A 39 -17.08 -20.81 -15.35
CA THR A 39 -16.75 -19.88 -16.44
C THR A 39 -17.04 -20.45 -17.82
N GLY A 40 -17.21 -21.76 -17.96
CA GLY A 40 -17.32 -22.44 -19.24
C GLY A 40 -16.03 -22.45 -20.07
N LEU A 41 -14.90 -22.01 -19.49
CA LEU A 41 -13.62 -21.94 -20.18
C LEU A 41 -12.90 -23.31 -20.18
N ALA A 42 -12.18 -23.59 -21.25
CA ALA A 42 -11.33 -24.78 -21.32
C ALA A 42 -10.28 -24.76 -20.20
N ARG A 43 -9.95 -25.95 -19.68
CA ARG A 43 -9.01 -26.12 -18.55
C ARG A 43 -7.65 -25.46 -18.78
N SER A 44 -7.11 -25.58 -20.00
CA SER A 44 -5.83 -24.96 -20.37
C SER A 44 -5.90 -23.44 -20.35
N THR A 45 -7.00 -22.85 -20.83
CA THR A 45 -7.25 -21.41 -20.81
C THR A 45 -7.38 -20.89 -19.38
N THR A 46 -8.21 -21.55 -18.55
CA THR A 46 -8.40 -21.18 -17.14
C THR A 46 -7.10 -21.27 -16.38
N TYR A 47 -6.31 -22.33 -16.58
CA TYR A 47 -5.03 -22.51 -15.91
C TYR A 47 -4.01 -21.43 -16.31
N ARG A 48 -3.94 -21.07 -17.61
CA ARG A 48 -3.06 -19.98 -18.07
C ARG A 48 -3.44 -18.64 -17.44
N ILE A 49 -4.73 -18.32 -17.42
CA ILE A 49 -5.24 -17.09 -16.79
C ILE A 49 -4.89 -17.07 -15.31
N ILE A 50 -5.13 -18.16 -14.59
CA ILE A 50 -4.80 -18.23 -13.15
C ILE A 50 -3.31 -18.03 -12.93
N ARG A 51 -2.44 -18.61 -13.77
CA ARG A 51 -0.99 -18.40 -13.65
C ARG A 51 -0.59 -16.94 -13.85
N GLU A 52 -1.21 -16.25 -14.81
CA GLU A 52 -0.98 -14.82 -15.04
C GLU A 52 -1.49 -13.99 -13.85
N LEU A 53 -2.66 -14.33 -13.28
CA LEU A 53 -3.19 -13.66 -12.10
C LEU A 53 -2.36 -13.93 -10.84
N ILE A 54 -1.76 -15.11 -10.71
CA ILE A 54 -0.80 -15.41 -9.63
C ILE A 54 0.49 -14.61 -9.82
N ALA A 55 1.03 -14.57 -11.03
CA ALA A 55 2.21 -13.79 -11.35
C ALA A 55 1.99 -12.28 -11.12
N GLY A 56 0.77 -11.80 -11.34
CA GLY A 56 0.34 -10.43 -11.04
C GLY A 56 -0.05 -10.17 -9.58
N GLY A 57 0.08 -11.17 -8.68
CA GLY A 57 -0.25 -10.99 -7.25
C GLY A 57 -1.75 -10.86 -6.94
N VAL A 58 -2.63 -11.15 -7.93
CA VAL A 58 -4.09 -11.01 -7.77
C VAL A 58 -4.73 -12.27 -7.19
N VAL A 59 -4.12 -13.43 -7.43
CA VAL A 59 -4.62 -14.74 -6.99
C VAL A 59 -3.50 -15.49 -6.28
N SER A 60 -3.82 -16.17 -5.18
CA SER A 60 -2.93 -17.14 -4.55
C SER A 60 -3.41 -18.56 -4.73
N ARG A 61 -2.47 -19.50 -4.60
CA ARG A 61 -2.75 -20.92 -4.57
C ARG A 61 -2.59 -21.46 -3.15
N SER A 62 -3.65 -22.04 -2.61
CA SER A 62 -3.63 -22.78 -1.35
C SER A 62 -3.81 -24.30 -1.59
N THR A 63 -3.72 -25.10 -0.51
CA THR A 63 -4.04 -26.53 -0.55
C THR A 63 -5.51 -26.80 -0.92
N LYS A 64 -6.38 -25.82 -0.71
CA LYS A 64 -7.83 -25.91 -0.96
C LYS A 64 -8.22 -25.46 -2.37
N GLY A 65 -7.34 -24.74 -3.09
CA GLY A 65 -7.63 -24.21 -4.42
C GLY A 65 -6.99 -22.86 -4.67
N TYR A 66 -7.66 -22.04 -5.48
CA TYR A 66 -7.28 -20.68 -5.83
C TYR A 66 -8.23 -19.69 -5.15
N GLU A 67 -7.70 -18.65 -4.63
CA GLU A 67 -8.43 -17.58 -3.97
C GLU A 67 -7.89 -16.22 -4.41
N VAL A 68 -8.78 -15.23 -4.51
CA VAL A 68 -8.34 -13.87 -4.75
C VAL A 68 -7.62 -13.41 -3.50
N VAL A 69 -6.35 -13.24 -3.64
CA VAL A 69 -5.58 -12.38 -2.77
C VAL A 69 -5.67 -11.03 -3.46
N LEU A 70 -6.63 -10.22 -3.06
CA LEU A 70 -6.61 -8.81 -3.45
C LEU A 70 -5.42 -8.14 -2.74
N ASP A 71 -4.25 -8.66 -3.06
CA ASP A 71 -2.98 -8.03 -2.82
C ASP A 71 -2.66 -7.12 -4.05
N ILE A 72 -3.62 -6.26 -4.37
CA ILE A 72 -3.31 -5.02 -5.08
C ILE A 72 -2.79 -4.06 -4.02
N GLY A 73 -1.72 -4.46 -3.40
CA GLY A 73 -1.08 -3.83 -2.27
C GLY A 73 -0.82 -4.87 -1.19
N PRO A 74 0.31 -4.83 -0.56
CA PRO A 74 0.92 -5.92 0.16
C PRO A 74 0.20 -6.27 1.46
N GLY A 75 -0.18 -7.53 1.59
CA GLY A 75 -0.36 -8.21 2.85
C GLY A 75 -1.80 -8.43 3.35
N PRO A 76 -1.99 -9.46 4.19
CA PRO A 76 -3.30 -9.94 4.60
C PRO A 76 -3.97 -8.96 5.56
N ALA A 77 -4.82 -8.10 5.02
CA ALA A 77 -5.70 -7.26 5.82
C ALA A 77 -7.15 -7.39 5.32
N ALA A 78 -7.63 -8.61 5.25
CA ALA A 78 -9.05 -8.89 5.32
C ALA A 78 -9.49 -8.79 6.79
N GLY A 79 -9.44 -7.59 7.34
CA GLY A 79 -9.88 -7.24 8.67
C GLY A 79 -10.58 -5.88 8.64
N PRO A 80 -11.06 -5.36 9.77
CA PRO A 80 -11.71 -4.04 9.88
C PRO A 80 -10.87 -2.88 9.30
N GLN A 81 -9.60 -3.11 8.99
CA GLN A 81 -8.70 -2.16 8.33
C GLN A 81 -9.08 -1.88 6.86
N SER A 82 -9.74 -2.80 6.15
CA SER A 82 -10.11 -2.59 4.75
C SER A 82 -11.18 -1.50 4.57
N SER A 83 -12.10 -1.36 5.53
CA SER A 83 -13.09 -0.29 5.53
C SER A 83 -12.46 1.07 5.82
N SER A 84 -11.54 1.12 6.78
CA SER A 84 -10.78 2.35 7.12
C SER A 84 -9.89 2.80 5.96
N LEU A 85 -9.30 1.85 5.22
CA LEU A 85 -8.50 2.13 4.04
C LEU A 85 -9.28 2.77 2.90
N ARG A 86 -10.47 2.23 2.59
CA ARG A 86 -11.35 2.82 1.56
C ARG A 86 -11.74 4.26 1.90
N ARG A 87 -11.91 4.55 3.18
CA ARG A 87 -12.22 5.90 3.67
C ARG A 87 -11.01 6.83 3.67
N LEU A 88 -9.79 6.29 3.82
CA LEU A 88 -8.54 7.06 3.80
C LEU A 88 -8.01 7.31 2.38
N ALA A 89 -8.33 6.48 1.40
CA ALA A 89 -7.84 6.62 0.03
C ALA A 89 -8.06 8.02 -0.59
N PRO A 90 -9.21 8.69 -0.43
CA PRO A 90 -9.43 10.03 -0.96
C PRO A 90 -8.40 11.06 -0.49
N TYR A 91 -7.92 10.96 0.75
CA TYR A 91 -6.96 11.90 1.32
C TYR A 91 -5.59 11.89 0.64
N THR A 92 -5.22 10.78 -0.03
CA THR A 92 -4.02 10.79 -0.89
C THR A 92 -4.23 11.65 -2.14
N GLY A 93 -5.45 11.69 -2.66
CA GLY A 93 -5.85 12.61 -3.73
C GLY A 93 -5.75 14.07 -3.31
N ASP A 94 -6.20 14.40 -2.09
CA ASP A 94 -6.10 15.75 -1.54
C ASP A 94 -4.63 16.19 -1.41
N VAL A 95 -3.74 15.31 -0.93
CA VAL A 95 -2.30 15.62 -0.89
C VAL A 95 -1.77 15.90 -2.28
N LEU A 96 -2.13 15.07 -3.28
CA LEU A 96 -1.74 15.31 -4.67
C LEU A 96 -2.24 16.66 -5.19
N LEU A 97 -3.51 16.99 -4.97
CA LEU A 97 -4.12 18.24 -5.44
C LEU A 97 -3.41 19.48 -4.86
N HIS A 98 -3.05 19.46 -3.58
CA HIS A 98 -2.43 20.60 -2.91
C HIS A 98 -0.93 20.72 -3.12
N THR A 99 -0.24 19.60 -3.39
CA THR A 99 1.23 19.58 -3.47
C THR A 99 1.78 19.23 -4.85
N GLY A 100 0.99 18.57 -5.71
CA GLY A 100 1.43 18.00 -6.98
C GLY A 100 2.36 16.78 -6.84
N LEU A 101 2.60 16.32 -5.61
CA LEU A 101 3.55 15.26 -5.30
C LEU A 101 2.86 13.88 -5.27
N THR A 102 3.62 12.82 -5.50
CA THR A 102 3.13 11.45 -5.27
C THR A 102 2.78 11.27 -3.80
N SER A 103 1.56 10.85 -3.52
CA SER A 103 1.06 10.60 -2.18
C SER A 103 0.82 9.13 -1.92
N SER A 104 1.02 8.68 -0.69
CA SER A 104 0.72 7.30 -0.30
C SER A 104 0.30 7.16 1.14
N LEU A 105 -0.53 6.12 1.39
CA LEU A 105 -0.82 5.59 2.71
C LEU A 105 0.01 4.33 2.92
N ALA A 106 0.56 4.18 4.13
CA ALA A 106 1.42 3.06 4.43
C ALA A 106 1.26 2.59 5.89
N VAL A 107 1.51 1.30 6.10
CA VAL A 107 1.59 0.67 7.42
C VAL A 107 2.92 -0.07 7.56
N LEU A 108 3.26 -0.43 8.78
CA LEU A 108 4.41 -1.27 9.07
C LEU A 108 3.98 -2.72 9.17
N ASN A 109 4.67 -3.59 8.46
CA ASN A 109 4.51 -5.04 8.54
C ASN A 109 5.90 -5.66 8.77
N GLY A 110 6.16 -6.06 10.01
CA GLY A 110 7.49 -6.53 10.39
C GLY A 110 8.55 -5.44 10.21
N GLU A 111 9.49 -5.70 9.33
CA GLU A 111 10.65 -4.83 8.99
C GLU A 111 10.41 -3.96 7.77
N GLU A 112 9.26 -4.12 7.12
CA GLU A 112 8.93 -3.47 5.87
C GLU A 112 7.76 -2.50 6.04
N VAL A 113 7.79 -1.45 5.25
CA VAL A 113 6.65 -0.61 4.97
C VAL A 113 5.85 -1.21 3.84
N VAL A 114 4.56 -1.27 4.06
CA VAL A 114 3.57 -1.74 3.11
C VAL A 114 2.73 -0.55 2.69
N TYR A 115 2.73 -0.25 1.40
CA TYR A 115 1.93 0.83 0.85
C TYR A 115 0.52 0.32 0.52
N LEU A 116 -0.46 0.83 1.23
CA LEU A 116 -1.87 0.44 1.11
C LEU A 116 -2.61 1.15 -0.02
N HIS A 117 -2.20 2.36 -0.31
CA HIS A 117 -2.73 3.18 -1.40
C HIS A 117 -1.68 4.17 -1.87
N ARG A 118 -1.63 4.44 -3.17
CA ARG A 118 -0.72 5.41 -3.76
C ARG A 118 -1.38 6.12 -4.94
N VAL A 119 -1.19 7.42 -5.00
CA VAL A 119 -1.57 8.26 -6.13
C VAL A 119 -0.32 8.96 -6.63
N HIS A 120 -0.04 8.79 -7.92
CA HIS A 120 1.19 9.32 -8.53
C HIS A 120 1.03 10.79 -8.91
N GLY A 121 2.05 11.59 -8.58
CA GLY A 121 2.14 12.97 -9.01
C GLY A 121 2.38 13.08 -10.52
N HIS A 122 1.93 14.16 -11.12
CA HIS A 122 2.03 14.37 -12.58
C HIS A 122 3.47 14.44 -13.12
N ARG A 123 4.45 14.60 -12.24
CA ARG A 123 5.89 14.70 -12.59
C ARG A 123 6.69 13.52 -12.00
N CYS A 124 6.02 12.42 -11.69
CA CYS A 124 6.69 11.20 -11.23
C CYS A 124 7.38 10.53 -12.43
N SER A 125 8.67 10.29 -12.35
CA SER A 125 9.36 9.46 -13.35
C SER A 125 8.99 7.99 -13.15
N TRP A 126 8.92 7.23 -14.25
CA TRP A 126 8.62 5.79 -14.22
C TRP A 126 9.63 4.99 -13.37
N GLU A 127 10.88 5.44 -13.30
CA GLU A 127 11.95 4.85 -12.48
C GLU A 127 11.70 4.98 -10.96
N GLU A 128 10.80 5.88 -10.55
CA GLU A 128 10.41 6.08 -9.16
C GLU A 128 9.25 5.19 -8.72
N ILE A 129 8.64 4.46 -9.64
CA ILE A 129 7.55 3.53 -9.36
C ILE A 129 8.15 2.23 -8.83
N ASP A 130 8.22 2.13 -7.51
CA ASP A 130 8.50 0.86 -6.84
C ASP A 130 7.25 -0.01 -6.93
N GLU A 131 7.25 -0.93 -7.88
CA GLU A 131 6.13 -1.84 -8.15
C GLU A 131 5.95 -2.89 -7.05
N SER A 132 6.96 -3.09 -6.20
CA SER A 132 6.91 -4.12 -5.15
C SER A 132 5.86 -3.83 -4.07
N GLY A 133 5.43 -2.58 -3.93
CA GLY A 133 4.52 -2.14 -2.86
C GLY A 133 5.11 -2.28 -1.46
N ARG A 134 6.38 -2.72 -1.34
CA ARG A 134 7.10 -2.94 -0.09
C ARG A 134 8.46 -2.26 -0.12
N THR A 135 8.85 -1.71 1.01
CA THR A 135 10.17 -1.07 1.15
C THR A 135 10.69 -1.34 2.56
N PRO A 136 11.99 -1.66 2.73
CA PRO A 136 12.58 -1.73 4.06
C PRO A 136 12.27 -0.47 4.87
N ALA A 137 11.72 -0.64 6.08
CA ALA A 137 11.21 0.48 6.88
C ALA A 137 12.30 1.54 7.16
N ILE A 138 13.53 1.08 7.38
CA ILE A 138 14.70 1.94 7.59
C ILE A 138 15.02 2.84 6.37
N ARG A 139 14.58 2.46 5.17
CA ARG A 139 14.88 3.15 3.90
C ARG A 139 13.74 4.02 3.38
N SER A 140 12.78 4.37 4.24
CA SER A 140 11.65 5.23 3.85
C SER A 140 11.23 6.18 4.97
N ALA A 141 10.68 7.34 4.62
CA ALA A 141 10.13 8.29 5.59
C ALA A 141 8.97 7.67 6.38
N SER A 142 8.05 6.98 5.68
CA SER A 142 6.91 6.32 6.32
C SER A 142 7.36 5.23 7.30
N GLY A 143 8.38 4.45 6.94
CA GLY A 143 8.93 3.42 7.82
C GLY A 143 9.60 3.99 9.04
N ARG A 144 10.46 4.99 8.90
CA ARG A 144 11.10 5.66 10.03
C ARG A 144 10.08 6.33 10.96
N LEU A 145 9.05 6.94 10.38
CA LEU A 145 7.94 7.48 11.16
C LEU A 145 7.24 6.40 11.99
N LEU A 146 6.83 5.30 11.34
CA LEU A 146 6.11 4.20 12.01
C LEU A 146 6.99 3.49 13.05
N MET A 147 8.27 3.28 12.76
CA MET A 147 9.25 2.75 13.73
C MET A 147 9.43 3.67 14.93
N ALA A 148 9.38 4.99 14.74
CA ALA A 148 9.51 5.94 15.84
C ALA A 148 8.45 5.73 16.92
N TYR A 149 7.30 5.18 16.58
CA TYR A 149 6.21 4.87 17.50
C TYR A 149 6.06 3.37 17.82
N SER A 150 7.01 2.53 17.41
CA SER A 150 7.04 1.10 17.68
C SER A 150 8.47 0.63 18.00
N ALA A 151 8.83 0.60 19.28
CA ALA A 151 10.16 0.20 19.73
C ALA A 151 10.54 -1.23 19.29
N GLU A 152 9.58 -2.14 19.22
CA GLU A 152 9.83 -3.51 18.78
C GLU A 152 10.11 -3.58 17.28
N ALA A 153 9.35 -2.84 16.46
CA ALA A 153 9.60 -2.76 15.03
C ALA A 153 10.93 -2.10 14.71
N ALA A 154 11.31 -1.05 15.45
CA ALA A 154 12.62 -0.42 15.32
C ALA A 154 13.75 -1.41 15.61
N ARG A 155 13.64 -2.20 16.68
CA ARG A 155 14.63 -3.24 17.02
C ARG A 155 14.73 -4.31 15.93
N ARG A 156 13.60 -4.82 15.42
CA ARG A 156 13.61 -5.84 14.35
C ARG A 156 14.23 -5.31 13.07
N ALA A 157 13.82 -4.13 12.62
CA ALA A 157 14.37 -3.52 11.42
C ALA A 157 15.88 -3.26 11.54
N LEU A 158 16.33 -2.85 12.71
CA LEU A 158 17.76 -2.67 12.99
C LEU A 158 18.51 -4.00 12.96
N ALA A 159 17.99 -5.04 13.61
CA ALA A 159 18.61 -6.36 13.59
C ALA A 159 18.76 -6.92 12.18
N ALA A 160 17.81 -6.64 11.29
CA ALA A 160 17.84 -7.11 9.92
C ALA A 160 18.77 -6.31 9.00
N TYR A 161 18.91 -4.99 9.22
CA TYR A 161 19.55 -4.11 8.24
C TYR A 161 20.80 -3.37 8.76
N SER A 162 21.04 -3.31 10.07
CA SER A 162 22.20 -2.62 10.65
C SER A 162 23.33 -3.59 10.99
N ARG A 163 24.53 -3.24 10.58
CA ARG A 163 25.75 -4.02 10.84
C ARG A 163 26.67 -3.39 11.89
N SER A 164 26.34 -2.21 12.40
CA SER A 164 27.20 -1.51 13.35
C SER A 164 26.41 -0.82 14.48
N SER A 165 27.03 -0.76 15.67
CA SER A 165 26.49 -0.04 16.83
C SER A 165 26.35 1.46 16.59
N MET A 166 27.16 2.03 15.71
CA MET A 166 27.13 3.45 15.34
C MET A 166 25.86 3.78 14.54
N GLU A 167 25.43 2.90 13.64
CA GLU A 167 24.18 3.05 12.88
C GLU A 167 22.97 2.98 13.80
N TRP A 168 23.03 2.13 14.82
CA TRP A 168 21.99 2.04 15.86
C TRP A 168 21.79 3.37 16.58
N ALA A 169 22.87 3.93 17.13
CA ALA A 169 22.82 5.20 17.87
C ALA A 169 22.36 6.37 17.00
N THR A 170 22.67 6.33 15.71
CA THR A 170 22.23 7.35 14.76
C THR A 170 20.74 7.24 14.46
N LEU A 171 20.26 6.03 14.19
CA LEU A 171 18.84 5.81 13.93
C LEU A 171 18.00 6.10 15.17
N ASP A 172 18.41 5.68 16.35
CA ASP A 172 17.67 5.94 17.59
C ASP A 172 17.52 7.44 17.86
N ARG A 173 18.57 8.22 17.65
CA ARG A 173 18.51 9.69 17.72
C ARG A 173 17.53 10.27 16.69
N GLU A 174 17.53 9.76 15.47
CA GLU A 174 16.61 10.18 14.42
C GLU A 174 15.15 9.83 14.78
N LEU A 175 14.90 8.60 15.26
CA LEU A 175 13.56 8.21 15.70
C LEU A 175 13.07 9.06 16.89
N ALA A 176 13.96 9.42 17.82
CA ALA A 176 13.62 10.35 18.89
C ALA A 176 13.28 11.75 18.34
N GLN A 177 14.00 12.23 17.33
CA GLN A 177 13.70 13.49 16.65
C GLN A 177 12.35 13.45 15.96
N ILE A 178 12.03 12.36 15.25
CA ILE A 178 10.75 12.15 14.59
C ILE A 178 9.60 12.21 15.59
N ARG A 179 9.75 11.58 16.76
CA ARG A 179 8.74 11.66 17.85
C ARG A 179 8.50 13.09 18.31
N ARG A 180 9.55 13.89 18.47
CA ARG A 180 9.44 15.30 18.87
C ARG A 180 8.80 16.18 17.81
N ASN A 181 9.16 15.97 16.54
CA ASN A 181 8.71 16.82 15.42
C ASN A 181 7.34 16.39 14.88
N GLY A 182 6.93 15.14 15.11
CA GLY A 182 5.68 14.56 14.60
C GLY A 182 5.72 14.26 13.09
N PHE A 183 6.89 14.28 12.46
CA PHE A 183 7.04 13.92 11.05
C PHE A 183 8.41 13.29 10.79
N ALA A 184 8.52 12.54 9.69
CA ALA A 184 9.77 12.02 9.18
C ALA A 184 10.07 12.60 7.80
N GLN A 185 11.35 12.86 7.54
CA GLN A 185 11.87 13.18 6.22
C GLN A 185 12.92 12.15 5.83
N TYR A 186 12.87 11.69 4.60
CA TYR A 186 13.87 10.81 4.03
C TYR A 186 14.33 11.30 2.67
N ASN A 187 15.63 11.51 2.54
CA ASN A 187 16.26 11.94 1.31
C ASN A 187 16.93 10.75 0.66
N ARG A 188 16.47 10.35 -0.53
CA ARG A 188 17.13 9.32 -1.32
C ARG A 188 18.13 10.00 -2.25
N SER A 189 19.42 9.89 -1.92
CA SER A 189 20.49 10.53 -2.70
C SER A 189 20.63 9.97 -4.11
N GLU A 190 20.39 8.67 -4.29
CA GLU A 190 20.49 7.97 -5.57
C GLU A 190 19.51 8.49 -6.63
N SER A 191 18.29 8.83 -6.23
CA SER A 191 17.23 9.33 -7.12
C SER A 191 16.96 10.83 -6.98
N GLY A 192 17.65 11.52 -6.07
CA GLY A 192 17.40 12.93 -5.78
C GLY A 192 16.01 13.22 -5.20
N THR A 193 15.32 12.21 -4.69
CA THR A 193 13.95 12.35 -4.19
C THR A 193 13.91 12.65 -2.70
N VAL A 194 12.90 13.41 -2.29
CA VAL A 194 12.56 13.72 -0.90
C VAL A 194 11.18 13.15 -0.62
N CYS A 195 11.07 12.44 0.51
CA CYS A 195 9.81 11.94 1.03
C CYS A 195 9.56 12.53 2.42
N LEU A 196 8.37 13.04 2.64
CA LEU A 196 7.86 13.55 3.91
C LEU A 196 6.71 12.66 4.37
N SER A 197 6.61 12.38 5.66
CA SER A 197 5.57 11.51 6.20
C SER A 197 5.08 11.98 7.56
N VAL A 198 3.77 11.91 7.78
CA VAL A 198 3.11 12.19 9.06
C VAL A 198 2.19 11.03 9.44
N LEU A 199 1.89 10.87 10.74
CA LEU A 199 0.88 9.91 11.18
C LEU A 199 -0.53 10.43 10.90
N VAL A 200 -1.42 9.55 10.49
CA VAL A 200 -2.86 9.74 10.60
C VAL A 200 -3.26 9.24 12.00
N PRO A 201 -3.70 10.12 12.90
CA PRO A 201 -4.04 9.75 14.26
C PRO A 201 -5.35 8.94 14.28
N LEU A 202 -5.26 7.63 14.36
CA LEU A 202 -6.39 6.71 14.44
C LEU A 202 -6.31 5.86 15.70
N ALA A 203 -7.44 5.60 16.34
CA ALA A 203 -7.50 4.68 17.47
C ALA A 203 -7.12 3.26 17.02
N GLY A 204 -6.09 2.68 17.64
CA GLY A 204 -5.67 1.30 17.41
C GLY A 204 -4.89 1.02 16.12
N ALA A 205 -4.75 1.99 15.20
CA ALA A 205 -3.99 1.81 13.96
C ALA A 205 -2.97 2.92 13.76
N ARG A 206 -1.78 2.56 13.27
CA ARG A 206 -0.74 3.51 12.89
C ARG A 206 -0.57 3.51 11.39
N ILE A 207 -1.12 4.52 10.74
CA ILE A 207 -1.05 4.71 9.30
C ILE A 207 -0.21 5.95 9.02
N ALA A 208 0.74 5.82 8.11
CA ALA A 208 1.54 6.93 7.64
C ALA A 208 0.92 7.51 6.36
N LEU A 209 0.71 8.82 6.31
CA LEU A 209 0.40 9.58 5.10
C LEU A 209 1.67 10.28 4.65
N SER A 210 2.04 10.12 3.39
CA SER A 210 3.29 10.65 2.86
C SER A 210 3.15 11.36 1.53
N ALA A 211 4.10 12.26 1.26
CA ALA A 211 4.28 12.93 -0.02
C ALA A 211 5.73 12.76 -0.48
N ARG A 212 5.94 12.44 -1.77
CA ARG A 212 7.25 12.23 -2.38
C ARG A 212 7.37 12.95 -3.71
N GLY A 213 8.52 13.52 -3.97
CA GLY A 213 8.87 14.12 -5.25
C GLY A 213 10.34 14.42 -5.37
N GLN A 214 10.77 14.96 -6.51
CA GLN A 214 12.14 15.43 -6.71
C GLN A 214 12.45 16.58 -5.75
N ARG A 215 13.68 16.64 -5.25
CA ARG A 215 14.12 17.66 -4.28
C ARG A 215 13.81 19.09 -4.73
N THR A 216 13.92 19.37 -6.02
CA THR A 216 13.63 20.67 -6.63
C THR A 216 12.14 21.03 -6.65
N GLN A 217 11.27 20.06 -6.44
CA GLN A 217 9.80 20.21 -6.48
C GLN A 217 9.18 20.25 -5.08
N VAL A 218 9.89 19.78 -4.05
CA VAL A 218 9.39 19.63 -2.69
C VAL A 218 9.70 20.88 -1.87
N ASP A 219 8.69 21.71 -1.66
CA ASP A 219 8.70 22.67 -0.57
C ASP A 219 8.33 21.96 0.73
N VAL A 220 9.32 21.77 1.60
CA VAL A 220 9.18 20.99 2.83
C VAL A 220 8.11 21.58 3.76
N ASN A 221 8.13 22.91 3.97
CA ASN A 221 7.22 23.57 4.90
C ASN A 221 5.77 23.52 4.41
N ARG A 222 5.56 23.85 3.14
CA ARG A 222 4.25 23.78 2.49
C ARG A 222 3.71 22.35 2.48
N THR A 223 4.55 21.39 2.12
CA THR A 223 4.15 19.98 2.05
C THR A 223 3.78 19.43 3.44
N LEU A 224 4.56 19.73 4.47
CA LEU A 224 4.25 19.33 5.84
C LEU A 224 2.98 20.01 6.37
N HIS A 225 2.74 21.25 6.02
CA HIS A 225 1.49 21.93 6.35
C HIS A 225 0.29 21.15 5.82
N TRP A 226 0.27 20.83 4.54
CA TRP A 226 -0.84 20.07 3.93
C TRP A 226 -0.95 18.66 4.46
N LEU A 227 0.15 17.94 4.61
CA LEU A 227 0.13 16.59 5.20
C LEU A 227 -0.51 16.58 6.58
N LYS A 228 -0.15 17.52 7.46
CA LYS A 228 -0.72 17.63 8.82
C LYS A 228 -2.19 18.01 8.80
N GLN A 229 -2.61 18.96 7.95
CA GLN A 229 -4.01 19.36 7.81
C GLN A 229 -4.88 18.20 7.32
N ILE A 230 -4.44 17.49 6.27
CA ILE A 230 -5.16 16.38 5.68
C ILE A 230 -5.21 15.19 6.63
N ALA A 231 -4.10 14.84 7.29
CA ALA A 231 -4.08 13.79 8.29
C ALA A 231 -5.03 14.08 9.47
N GLY A 232 -5.10 15.33 9.91
CA GLY A 232 -6.04 15.78 10.94
C GLY A 232 -7.49 15.71 10.49
N ALA A 233 -7.80 16.05 9.23
CA ALA A 233 -9.14 15.91 8.67
C ALA A 233 -9.56 14.44 8.61
N ALA A 234 -8.69 13.57 8.08
CA ALA A 234 -8.90 12.12 8.01
C ALA A 234 -9.18 11.52 9.40
N SER A 235 -8.43 11.94 10.41
CA SER A 235 -8.61 11.47 11.79
C SER A 235 -9.97 11.86 12.37
N ARG A 236 -10.42 13.10 12.16
CA ARG A 236 -11.72 13.56 12.64
C ARG A 236 -12.89 12.80 12.01
N GLU A 237 -12.84 12.59 10.69
CA GLU A 237 -13.89 11.88 9.99
C GLU A 237 -13.99 10.41 10.42
N LEU A 238 -12.85 9.74 10.60
CA LEU A 238 -12.83 8.35 11.03
C LEU A 238 -13.10 8.17 12.52
N GLY A 239 -12.74 9.14 13.36
CA GLY A 239 -12.98 9.13 14.80
C GLY A 239 -14.44 9.40 15.19
N GLN A 240 -15.23 10.04 14.33
CA GLN A 240 -16.65 10.32 14.58
C GLN A 240 -17.58 9.13 14.27
N THR A 241 -17.06 8.05 13.70
CA THR A 241 -17.83 6.88 13.24
C THR A 241 -17.53 5.62 14.05
N ALA A 242 -16.77 5.70 15.13
CA ALA A 242 -16.50 4.66 16.13
C ALA A 242 -17.25 5.02 17.41
#